data_095cc5c4dacb6a1f870ea239df348251
#
_entry.id   095cc5c4dacb6a1f870ea239df348251
#
_cell.length_a   1.000
_cell.length_b   1.000
_cell.length_c   1.000
_cell.angle_alpha   90.00
_cell.angle_beta   90.00
_cell.angle_gamma   90.00
#
_symmetry.space_group_name_H-M   'P 1'
#
loop_
_entity.id
_entity.type
_entity.pdbx_description
1 polymer ?
#
loop_
_entity_poly.entity_id
_entity_poly.type
_entity_poly.pdbx_seq_one_letter_code
_entity_poly.pdbx_strand_id
1 'polypeptide(L)'
;MQKPIITPDEFVDEINRRLPEHDCYSPGLQMFLVPRNGVANDAIGIDWEPRNANNGVIAISEVHNQVAGEFTVSKHLGRRH
;
A
#
# COMPACT_ATOMS: atom_id res chain seq x y z
N MET A 1 -2.13 17.61 -15.79
CA MET A 1 -0.75 17.33 -15.37
C MET A 1 -0.57 15.85 -15.12
N GLN A 2 0.57 15.33 -15.51
CA GLN A 2 0.85 13.92 -15.29
C GLN A 2 1.22 13.67 -13.82
N LYS A 3 0.77 12.54 -13.31
CA LYS A 3 1.15 12.13 -11.97
C LYS A 3 2.59 11.64 -11.98
N PRO A 4 3.36 11.91 -10.91
CA PRO A 4 4.72 11.36 -10.81
C PRO A 4 4.69 9.83 -10.85
N ILE A 5 5.71 9.23 -11.45
CA ILE A 5 5.84 7.78 -11.51
C ILE A 5 6.77 7.35 -10.38
N ILE A 6 6.32 6.39 -9.58
CA ILE A 6 7.10 5.87 -8.46
C ILE A 6 7.20 4.35 -8.57
N THR A 7 8.19 3.80 -7.88
CA THR A 7 8.40 2.35 -7.86
C THR A 7 7.40 1.69 -6.91
N PRO A 8 7.19 0.36 -7.03
CA PRO A 8 6.35 -0.35 -6.05
C PRO A 8 6.79 -0.16 -4.60
N ASP A 9 8.10 -0.15 -4.33
CA ASP A 9 8.62 0.12 -2.99
C ASP A 9 8.19 1.48 -2.49
N GLU A 10 8.34 2.50 -3.32
CA GLU A 10 7.95 3.87 -2.96
C GLU A 10 6.46 3.97 -2.72
N PHE A 11 5.67 3.25 -3.52
CA PHE A 11 4.22 3.23 -3.38
C PHE A 11 3.82 2.68 -2.00
N VAL A 12 4.39 1.53 -1.64
CA VAL A 12 4.10 0.90 -0.34
C VAL A 12 4.61 1.77 0.81
N ASP A 13 5.81 2.35 0.67
CA ASP A 13 6.37 3.22 1.70
C ASP A 13 5.48 4.44 1.94
N GLU A 14 4.96 5.02 0.87
CA GLU A 14 4.08 6.19 1.00
C GLU A 14 2.78 5.83 1.71
N ILE A 15 2.20 4.67 1.40
CA ILE A 15 0.99 4.20 2.06
C ILE A 15 1.27 3.99 3.54
N ASN A 16 2.36 3.30 3.88
CA ASN A 16 2.69 3.01 5.27
C ASN A 16 3.00 4.28 6.06
N ARG A 17 3.53 5.30 5.40
CA ARG A 17 3.80 6.58 6.03
C ARG A 17 2.50 7.30 6.40
N ARG A 18 1.45 7.13 5.60
CA ARG A 18 0.16 7.82 5.81
C ARG A 18 -0.79 7.07 6.73
N LEU A 19 -0.63 5.74 6.83
CA LEU A 19 -1.56 4.92 7.60
C LEU A 19 -1.75 5.40 9.05
N PRO A 20 -0.68 5.72 9.81
CA PRO A 20 -0.87 6.15 11.20
C PRO A 20 -1.71 7.41 11.39
N GLU A 21 -1.90 8.19 10.34
CA GLU A 21 -2.71 9.41 10.40
C GLU A 21 -4.18 9.14 10.10
N HIS A 22 -4.53 7.93 9.71
CA HIS A 22 -5.91 7.58 9.37
C HIS A 22 -6.69 7.23 10.64
N ASP A 23 -7.96 7.66 10.69
CA ASP A 23 -8.82 7.45 11.86
C ASP A 23 -9.03 5.96 12.17
N CYS A 24 -8.98 5.11 11.16
CA CYS A 24 -9.18 3.67 11.31
C CYS A 24 -7.88 2.89 11.48
N TYR A 25 -6.76 3.59 11.68
CA TYR A 25 -5.49 2.94 11.86
C TYR A 25 -5.44 2.14 13.18
N SER A 26 -4.85 0.95 13.11
CA SER A 26 -4.55 0.14 14.29
C SER A 26 -3.05 -0.05 14.38
N PRO A 27 -2.45 -0.05 15.59
CA PRO A 27 -1.01 -0.29 15.72
C PRO A 27 -0.59 -1.57 15.01
N GLY A 28 0.47 -1.49 14.23
CA GLY A 28 0.99 -2.62 13.46
C GLY A 28 0.39 -2.78 12.08
N LEU A 29 -0.64 -1.99 11.75
CA LEU A 29 -1.24 -2.07 10.42
C LEU A 29 -0.24 -1.55 9.38
N GLN A 30 0.07 -2.37 8.39
CA GLN A 30 1.01 -2.00 7.34
C GLN A 30 0.75 -2.78 6.06
N MET A 31 1.20 -2.22 4.95
CA MET A 31 1.13 -2.87 3.65
C MET A 31 2.52 -3.36 3.25
N PHE A 32 2.58 -4.41 2.43
CA PHE A 32 3.84 -4.95 1.95
C PHE A 32 3.67 -5.53 0.55
N LEU A 33 4.79 -5.66 -0.15
CA LEU A 33 4.81 -6.25 -1.50
C LEU A 33 4.77 -7.78 -1.42
N VAL A 34 4.20 -8.39 -2.44
CA VAL A 34 4.09 -9.85 -2.52
C VAL A 34 4.87 -10.31 -3.73
N PRO A 35 5.79 -11.25 -3.58
CA PRO A 35 6.23 -11.92 -2.36
C PRO A 35 7.07 -11.01 -1.47
N ARG A 36 6.97 -11.20 -0.15
CA ARG A 36 7.61 -10.29 0.83
C ARG A 36 9.14 -10.29 0.74
N ASN A 37 9.71 -11.43 0.44
CA ASN A 37 11.16 -11.57 0.39
C ASN A 37 11.71 -11.45 -1.03
N GLY A 38 10.89 -10.99 -1.97
CA GLY A 38 11.34 -10.71 -3.31
C GLY A 38 11.82 -9.28 -3.46
N VAL A 39 12.50 -8.98 -4.55
CA VAL A 39 12.84 -7.59 -4.87
C VAL A 39 11.65 -6.89 -5.51
N ALA A 40 11.65 -5.56 -5.47
CA ALA A 40 10.50 -4.77 -5.95
C ALA A 40 10.13 -5.09 -7.39
N ASN A 41 11.12 -5.34 -8.25
CA ASN A 41 10.85 -5.64 -9.65
C ASN A 41 10.15 -6.97 -9.87
N ASP A 42 10.23 -7.87 -8.89
CA ASP A 42 9.58 -9.18 -8.96
C ASP A 42 8.22 -9.19 -8.28
N ALA A 43 7.81 -8.09 -7.68
CA ALA A 43 6.53 -8.01 -6.98
C ALA A 43 5.38 -8.17 -7.97
N ILE A 44 4.40 -8.98 -7.60
CA ILE A 44 3.20 -9.22 -8.41
C ILE A 44 1.96 -8.62 -7.79
N GLY A 45 2.05 -8.16 -6.54
CA GLY A 45 0.90 -7.60 -5.88
C GLY A 45 1.26 -6.99 -4.53
N ILE A 46 0.22 -6.60 -3.81
CA ILE A 46 0.33 -6.02 -2.46
C ILE A 46 -0.62 -6.74 -1.53
N ASP A 47 -0.27 -6.72 -0.24
CA ASP A 47 -1.09 -7.30 0.80
C ASP A 47 -0.87 -6.47 2.07
N TRP A 48 -1.60 -6.77 3.14
CA TRP A 48 -1.45 -6.00 4.38
C TRP A 48 -1.64 -6.90 5.59
N GLU A 49 -1.21 -6.41 6.75
CA GLU A 49 -1.37 -7.10 8.02
C GLU A 49 -1.56 -6.08 9.15
N PRO A 50 -2.15 -6.45 10.29
CA PRO A 50 -2.82 -7.73 10.54
C PRO A 50 -4.18 -7.77 9.88
N ARG A 51 -4.58 -8.94 9.37
CA ARG A 51 -5.86 -9.11 8.68
C ARG A 51 -7.07 -8.94 9.59
N ASN A 52 -6.88 -9.17 10.88
CA ASN A 52 -7.97 -9.09 11.87
C ASN A 52 -8.04 -7.73 12.55
N ALA A 53 -7.34 -6.73 12.04
CA ALA A 53 -7.44 -5.38 12.60
C ALA A 53 -8.84 -4.82 12.34
N ASN A 54 -9.47 -4.30 13.38
CA ASN A 54 -10.79 -3.68 13.25
C ASN A 54 -10.66 -2.48 12.31
N ASN A 55 -11.52 -2.44 11.29
CA ASN A 55 -11.55 -1.35 10.32
C ASN A 55 -10.23 -1.16 9.55
N GLY A 56 -9.30 -2.12 9.67
CA GLY A 56 -8.02 -2.02 8.97
C GLY A 56 -8.19 -1.97 7.45
N VAL A 57 -9.16 -2.72 6.91
CA VAL A 57 -9.42 -2.72 5.48
C VAL A 57 -9.87 -1.33 5.01
N ILE A 58 -10.58 -0.57 5.86
CA ILE A 58 -11.02 0.78 5.52
C ILE A 58 -9.80 1.70 5.39
N ALA A 59 -8.91 1.66 6.39
CA ALA A 59 -7.70 2.48 6.37
C ALA A 59 -6.84 2.13 5.15
N ILE A 60 -6.61 0.85 4.91
CA ILE A 60 -5.81 0.38 3.77
C ILE A 60 -6.42 0.86 2.45
N SER A 61 -7.73 0.67 2.28
CA SER A 61 -8.39 1.03 1.02
C SER A 61 -8.36 2.53 0.76
N GLU A 62 -8.64 3.32 1.79
CA GLU A 62 -8.67 4.77 1.62
C GLU A 62 -7.30 5.36 1.36
N VAL A 63 -6.30 4.93 2.12
CA VAL A 63 -4.93 5.42 1.90
C VAL A 63 -4.39 4.94 0.56
N HIS A 64 -4.67 3.68 0.21
CA HIS A 64 -4.28 3.16 -1.10
C HIS A 64 -4.86 4.03 -2.23
N ASN A 65 -6.15 4.37 -2.14
CA ASN A 65 -6.78 5.18 -3.17
C ASN A 65 -6.22 6.59 -3.22
N GLN A 66 -5.87 7.18 -2.06
CA GLN A 66 -5.24 8.49 -2.03
C GLN A 66 -3.91 8.49 -2.77
N VAL A 67 -3.07 7.52 -2.46
CA VAL A 67 -1.74 7.46 -3.08
C VAL A 67 -1.85 7.13 -4.56
N ALA A 68 -2.76 6.21 -4.92
CA ALA A 68 -2.99 5.86 -6.32
C ALA A 68 -3.53 7.05 -7.12
N GLY A 69 -4.22 7.99 -6.46
CA GLY A 69 -4.69 9.21 -7.11
C GLY A 69 -3.61 10.24 -7.32
N GLU A 70 -2.52 10.17 -6.54
CA GLU A 70 -1.43 11.16 -6.59
C GLU A 70 -0.22 10.68 -7.38
N PHE A 71 -0.04 9.38 -7.53
CA PHE A 71 1.15 8.79 -8.16
C PHE A 71 0.75 7.68 -9.13
N THR A 72 1.62 7.47 -10.12
CA THR A 72 1.52 6.32 -11.01
C THR A 72 2.61 5.33 -10.60
N VAL A 73 2.22 4.08 -10.37
CA VAL A 73 3.21 3.05 -10.01
C VAL A 73 3.83 2.50 -11.30
N SER A 74 5.15 2.39 -11.32
CA SER A 74 5.88 1.96 -12.51
C SER A 74 5.57 0.53 -12.93
N LYS A 75 4.95 -0.26 -12.03
CA LYS A 75 4.55 -1.63 -12.30
C LYS A 75 3.15 -1.86 -11.74
N HIS A 76 2.28 -2.47 -12.53
CA HIS A 76 0.94 -2.79 -12.07
C HIS A 76 0.99 -3.88 -10.99
N LEU A 77 0.32 -3.63 -9.88
CA LEU A 77 0.28 -4.57 -8.76
C LEU A 77 -1.18 -4.94 -8.47
N GLY A 78 -1.44 -6.25 -8.42
CA GLY A 78 -2.72 -6.74 -7.97
C GLY A 78 -2.84 -6.66 -6.45
N ARG A 79 -4.06 -6.48 -5.93
CA ARG A 79 -4.29 -6.47 -4.48
C ARG A 79 -4.78 -7.85 -4.05
N ARG A 80 -4.10 -8.43 -3.06
CA ARG A 80 -4.48 -9.72 -2.49
C ARG A 80 -5.22 -9.52 -1.17
N HIS A 81 -6.15 -10.41 -0.89
CA HIS A 81 -6.85 -10.44 0.38
C HIS A 81 -7.45 -11.80 0.68
#